data_1907e04c0057eeb5fa108b9da97818da
#
_entry.id   1907e04c0057eeb5fa108b9da97818da
#
_cell.length_a   1.000
_cell.length_b   1.000
_cell.length_c   1.000
_cell.angle_alpha   90.00
_cell.angle_beta   90.00
_cell.angle_gamma   90.00
#
_symmetry.space_group_name_H-M   'P 1'
#
loop_
_entity.id
_entity.type
_entity.pdbx_description
1 polymer ?
#
loop_
_entity_poly.entity_id
_entity_poly.type
_entity_poly.pdbx_seq_one_letter_code
_entity_poly.pdbx_strand_id
1 'polypeptide(L)'
;MSQIQPPNDNAEVGQRATPLSTLIFGVASGDMGAVEAQLADDIEWYQMPYNQKVKGKKAVMTWLKAGSTSEKKPEIINNVLIGKWGVFEYWNVGTATKELIEFGEKQGWPFPRDPSSLIGQKYRVARCFVYHLDDDGRIDLMRQYLDAGSVWAQFK
;
A
#
# COMPACT_ATOMS: atom_id res chain seq x y z
N MET A 1 -21.95 23.89 31.15
CA MET A 1 -21.75 22.95 30.01
C MET A 1 -20.32 22.42 30.09
N SER A 2 -20.17 21.18 30.50
CA SER A 2 -18.87 20.52 30.60
C SER A 2 -18.43 20.14 29.19
N GLN A 3 -17.32 20.70 28.71
CA GLN A 3 -16.69 20.28 27.46
C GLN A 3 -16.13 18.87 27.70
N ILE A 4 -16.68 17.87 27.03
CA ILE A 4 -16.10 16.56 26.95
C ILE A 4 -14.85 16.67 26.08
N GLN A 5 -13.69 16.72 26.74
CA GLN A 5 -12.41 16.62 26.06
C GLN A 5 -12.28 15.19 25.56
N PRO A 6 -12.05 14.94 24.27
CA PRO A 6 -11.82 13.57 23.81
C PRO A 6 -10.55 13.03 24.49
N PRO A 7 -10.50 11.74 24.82
CA PRO A 7 -9.33 11.12 25.40
C PRO A 7 -8.13 11.35 24.49
N ASN A 8 -7.01 11.75 25.08
CA ASN A 8 -5.75 12.03 24.39
C ASN A 8 -5.01 10.70 24.12
N ASP A 9 -5.65 9.77 23.41
CA ASP A 9 -5.11 8.43 23.10
C ASP A 9 -4.20 8.42 21.86
N ASN A 10 -3.84 9.59 21.34
CA ASN A 10 -3.08 9.71 20.09
C ASN A 10 -1.58 9.35 20.20
N ALA A 11 -1.06 9.01 21.39
CA ALA A 11 0.38 8.73 21.54
C ALA A 11 0.78 7.27 21.26
N GLU A 12 -0.13 6.30 21.25
CA GLU A 12 0.21 4.89 21.07
C GLU A 12 -0.27 4.24 19.77
N VAL A 13 -1.23 4.84 19.07
CA VAL A 13 -1.88 4.25 17.89
C VAL A 13 -0.91 4.15 16.69
N GLY A 14 0.11 4.97 16.60
CA GLY A 14 1.03 5.03 15.46
C GLY A 14 2.27 4.13 15.52
N GLN A 15 2.58 3.50 16.67
CA GLN A 15 3.91 2.86 16.86
C GLN A 15 3.90 1.33 16.87
N ARG A 16 2.76 0.68 17.01
CA ARG A 16 2.71 -0.78 17.06
C ARG A 16 2.79 -1.38 15.66
N ALA A 17 3.77 -2.26 15.41
CA ALA A 17 3.85 -3.01 14.16
C ALA A 17 2.59 -3.88 13.99
N THR A 18 1.96 -3.78 12.82
CA THR A 18 0.86 -4.63 12.38
C THR A 18 1.29 -5.44 11.17
N PRO A 19 0.59 -6.52 10.80
CA PRO A 19 0.92 -7.28 9.59
C PRO A 19 1.02 -6.40 8.35
N LEU A 20 0.10 -5.44 8.17
CA LEU A 20 0.14 -4.57 7.01
C LEU A 20 1.27 -3.54 7.07
N SER A 21 1.56 -2.95 8.23
CA SER A 21 2.72 -2.05 8.34
C SER A 21 4.03 -2.80 8.05
N THR A 22 4.19 -4.02 8.58
CA THR A 22 5.34 -4.88 8.29
C THR A 22 5.47 -5.18 6.80
N LEU A 23 4.35 -5.48 6.13
CA LEU A 23 4.31 -5.69 4.68
C LEU A 23 4.77 -4.43 3.93
N ILE A 24 4.21 -3.26 4.23
CA ILE A 24 4.53 -2.01 3.51
C ILE A 24 5.99 -1.60 3.72
N PHE A 25 6.52 -1.70 4.94
CA PHE A 25 7.94 -1.44 5.20
C PHE A 25 8.86 -2.47 4.55
N GLY A 26 8.44 -3.75 4.48
CA GLY A 26 9.14 -4.79 3.74
C GLY A 26 9.24 -4.50 2.24
N VAL A 27 8.14 -4.04 1.63
CA VAL A 27 8.13 -3.58 0.22
C VAL A 27 9.11 -2.43 0.03
N ALA A 28 9.09 -1.43 0.90
CA ALA A 28 9.96 -0.25 0.80
C ALA A 28 11.45 -0.58 0.98
N SER A 29 11.79 -1.56 1.81
CA SER A 29 13.17 -2.01 2.05
C SER A 29 13.64 -3.11 1.09
N GLY A 30 12.73 -3.71 0.32
CA GLY A 30 13.00 -4.85 -0.55
C GLY A 30 13.09 -6.20 0.20
N ASP A 31 12.68 -6.25 1.48
CA ASP A 31 12.60 -7.50 2.25
C ASP A 31 11.35 -8.31 1.87
N MET A 32 11.42 -8.96 0.71
CA MET A 32 10.30 -9.72 0.18
C MET A 32 9.98 -10.97 1.00
N GLY A 33 10.89 -11.47 1.82
CA GLY A 33 10.63 -12.56 2.75
C GLY A 33 9.70 -12.11 3.89
N ALA A 34 9.96 -10.94 4.47
CA ALA A 34 9.08 -10.34 5.47
C ALA A 34 7.70 -10.02 4.89
N VAL A 35 7.64 -9.56 3.64
CA VAL A 35 6.37 -9.31 2.92
C VAL A 35 5.56 -10.60 2.75
N GLU A 36 6.18 -11.65 2.23
CA GLU A 36 5.51 -12.93 1.96
C GLU A 36 4.95 -13.57 3.23
N ALA A 37 5.67 -13.45 4.35
CA ALA A 37 5.26 -13.99 5.64
C ALA A 37 3.94 -13.37 6.18
N GLN A 38 3.57 -12.16 5.73
CA GLN A 38 2.34 -11.50 6.15
C GLN A 38 1.11 -11.94 5.35
N LEU A 39 1.26 -12.67 4.26
CA LEU A 39 0.18 -12.98 3.32
C LEU A 39 -0.38 -14.39 3.52
N ALA A 40 -1.71 -14.51 3.54
CA ALA A 40 -2.39 -15.79 3.40
C ALA A 40 -2.27 -16.32 1.96
N ASP A 41 -2.34 -17.65 1.77
CA ASP A 41 -2.16 -18.26 0.43
C ASP A 41 -3.26 -17.87 -0.56
N ASP A 42 -4.48 -17.67 -0.04
CA ASP A 42 -5.68 -17.33 -0.80
C ASP A 42 -6.04 -15.83 -0.79
N ILE A 43 -5.09 -14.97 -0.40
CA ILE A 43 -5.29 -13.52 -0.30
C ILE A 43 -5.97 -12.93 -1.53
N GLU A 44 -6.87 -11.99 -1.30
CA GLU A 44 -7.48 -11.14 -2.31
C GLU A 44 -7.10 -9.67 -2.10
N TRP A 45 -6.56 -9.04 -3.12
CA TRP A 45 -6.22 -7.61 -3.11
C TRP A 45 -7.05 -6.86 -4.14
N TYR A 46 -7.89 -5.94 -3.65
CA TYR A 46 -8.71 -5.06 -4.47
C TYR A 46 -8.05 -3.69 -4.62
N GLN A 47 -7.73 -3.30 -5.82
CA GLN A 47 -7.25 -1.96 -6.17
C GLN A 47 -8.44 -1.12 -6.60
N MET A 48 -9.05 -0.45 -5.65
CA MET A 48 -10.34 0.24 -5.82
C MET A 48 -10.32 1.31 -6.94
N PRO A 49 -9.27 2.15 -7.09
CA PRO A 49 -9.25 3.17 -8.15
C PRO A 49 -9.29 2.61 -9.56
N TYR A 50 -8.79 1.38 -9.74
CA TYR A 50 -8.67 0.76 -11.07
C TYR A 50 -9.70 -0.35 -11.29
N ASN A 51 -10.57 -0.60 -10.32
CA ASN A 51 -11.50 -1.73 -10.32
C ASN A 51 -10.82 -3.07 -10.66
N GLN A 52 -9.62 -3.26 -10.11
CA GLN A 52 -8.81 -4.46 -10.33
C GLN A 52 -8.77 -5.33 -9.08
N LYS A 53 -8.75 -6.64 -9.30
CA LYS A 53 -8.60 -7.65 -8.25
C LYS A 53 -7.42 -8.54 -8.58
N VAL A 54 -6.53 -8.72 -7.61
CA VAL A 54 -5.42 -9.67 -7.65
C VAL A 54 -5.69 -10.77 -6.64
N LYS A 55 -5.66 -12.03 -7.05
CA LYS A 55 -5.99 -13.16 -6.18
C LYS A 55 -4.82 -14.13 -6.07
N GLY A 56 -4.57 -14.59 -4.84
CA GLY A 56 -3.54 -15.55 -4.47
C GLY A 56 -2.17 -14.92 -4.20
N LYS A 57 -1.48 -15.50 -3.24
CA LYS A 57 -0.18 -15.01 -2.74
C LYS A 57 0.83 -14.76 -3.86
N LYS A 58 1.00 -15.70 -4.77
CA LYS A 58 1.97 -15.58 -5.88
C LYS A 58 1.71 -14.36 -6.75
N ALA A 59 0.45 -14.11 -7.11
CA ALA A 59 0.08 -12.96 -7.94
C ALA A 59 0.28 -11.65 -7.17
N VAL A 60 -0.16 -11.59 -5.89
CA VAL A 60 0.04 -10.43 -5.03
C VAL A 60 1.52 -10.12 -4.85
N MET A 61 2.37 -11.13 -4.60
CA MET A 61 3.82 -10.96 -4.49
C MET A 61 4.45 -10.37 -5.76
N THR A 62 3.98 -10.77 -6.95
CA THR A 62 4.46 -10.20 -8.22
C THR A 62 4.19 -8.68 -8.28
N TRP A 63 3.01 -8.25 -7.87
CA TRP A 63 2.64 -6.83 -7.82
C TRP A 63 3.43 -6.04 -6.77
N LEU A 64 3.57 -6.60 -5.58
CA LEU A 64 4.33 -5.96 -4.50
C LEU A 64 5.82 -5.84 -4.84
N LYS A 65 6.38 -6.84 -5.52
CA LYS A 65 7.77 -6.82 -5.98
C LYS A 65 8.01 -5.72 -7.02
N ALA A 66 7.08 -5.50 -7.95
CA ALA A 66 7.17 -4.39 -8.89
C ALA A 66 7.14 -3.04 -8.17
N GLY A 67 6.26 -2.88 -7.16
CA GLY A 67 6.19 -1.70 -6.31
C GLY A 67 7.47 -1.45 -5.50
N SER A 68 8.13 -2.51 -5.02
CA SER A 68 9.36 -2.41 -4.21
C SER A 68 10.51 -1.71 -4.91
N THR A 69 10.53 -1.69 -6.23
CA THR A 69 11.56 -0.99 -7.01
C THR A 69 11.45 0.53 -6.89
N SER A 70 10.27 1.06 -6.61
CA SER A 70 9.97 2.49 -6.60
C SER A 70 9.74 3.06 -5.20
N GLU A 71 9.18 2.31 -4.27
CA GLU A 71 8.86 2.78 -2.93
C GLU A 71 10.13 2.96 -2.09
N LYS A 72 10.30 4.13 -1.46
CA LYS A 72 11.51 4.45 -0.71
C LYS A 72 11.26 4.71 0.77
N LYS A 73 10.14 5.35 1.13
CA LYS A 73 9.91 5.77 2.50
C LYS A 73 8.41 5.93 2.79
N PRO A 74 7.75 4.92 3.35
CA PRO A 74 6.38 5.09 3.84
C PRO A 74 6.38 5.96 5.10
N GLU A 75 5.52 6.98 5.11
CA GLU A 75 5.29 7.86 6.27
C GLU A 75 3.90 7.57 6.82
N ILE A 76 3.82 6.95 8.00
CA ILE A 76 2.55 6.51 8.59
C ILE A 76 1.69 7.73 8.96
N ILE A 77 0.43 7.70 8.56
CA ILE A 77 -0.62 8.63 8.99
C ILE A 77 -1.46 7.96 10.07
N ASN A 78 -2.02 6.78 9.77
CA ASN A 78 -2.82 5.98 10.68
C ASN A 78 -2.44 4.50 10.57
N ASN A 79 -2.41 3.80 11.71
CA ASN A 79 -2.18 2.37 11.79
C ASN A 79 -3.04 1.78 12.91
N VAL A 80 -4.20 1.26 12.56
CA VAL A 80 -5.20 0.76 13.50
C VAL A 80 -5.53 -0.69 13.18
N LEU A 81 -5.55 -1.53 14.20
CA LEU A 81 -5.99 -2.92 14.12
C LEU A 81 -6.93 -3.24 15.29
N ILE A 82 -8.15 -3.61 14.99
CA ILE A 82 -9.18 -3.99 15.97
C ILE A 82 -9.69 -5.38 15.61
N GLY A 83 -9.41 -6.35 16.47
CA GLY A 83 -9.69 -7.75 16.17
C GLY A 83 -8.93 -8.21 14.93
N LYS A 84 -9.66 -8.63 13.90
CA LYS A 84 -9.10 -9.06 12.61
C LYS A 84 -9.13 -8.00 11.51
N TRP A 85 -9.71 -6.83 11.77
CA TRP A 85 -9.83 -5.75 10.80
C TRP A 85 -8.89 -4.60 11.11
N GLY A 86 -8.17 -4.13 10.09
CA GLY A 86 -7.27 -3.00 10.22
C GLY A 86 -7.41 -1.96 9.12
N VAL A 87 -6.94 -0.77 9.48
CA VAL A 87 -6.78 0.36 8.56
C VAL A 87 -5.34 0.85 8.65
N PHE A 88 -4.69 0.99 7.51
CA PHE A 88 -3.34 1.53 7.41
C PHE A 88 -3.32 2.64 6.37
N GLU A 89 -3.02 3.84 6.83
CA GLU A 89 -2.94 5.03 5.99
C GLU A 89 -1.53 5.61 6.06
N TYR A 90 -0.95 5.92 4.89
CA TYR A 90 0.42 6.41 4.81
C TYR A 90 0.66 7.24 3.55
N TRP A 91 1.67 8.11 3.62
CA TRP A 91 2.24 8.71 2.43
C TRP A 91 3.24 7.73 1.81
N ASN A 92 2.93 7.32 0.59
CA ASN A 92 3.88 6.60 -0.24
C ASN A 92 4.74 7.62 -1.00
N VAL A 93 6.02 7.61 -0.71
CA VAL A 93 7.01 8.48 -1.34
C VAL A 93 7.97 7.62 -2.14
N GLY A 94 8.15 7.94 -3.40
CA GLY A 94 8.98 7.12 -4.28
C GLY A 94 9.46 7.83 -5.53
N THR A 95 10.07 7.04 -6.39
CA THR A 95 10.52 7.44 -7.73
C THR A 95 9.99 6.42 -8.72
N ALA A 96 9.40 6.86 -9.81
CA ALA A 96 8.93 5.97 -10.86
C ALA A 96 10.15 5.28 -11.52
N THR A 97 10.25 3.97 -11.36
CA THR A 97 11.32 3.16 -11.95
C THR A 97 10.87 2.57 -13.29
N LYS A 98 11.83 2.18 -14.10
CA LYS A 98 11.56 1.49 -15.37
C LYS A 98 10.73 0.23 -15.15
N GLU A 99 11.11 -0.58 -14.15
CA GLU A 99 10.42 -1.84 -13.80
C GLU A 99 8.95 -1.60 -13.41
N LEU A 100 8.68 -0.55 -12.61
CA LEU A 100 7.32 -0.21 -12.22
C LEU A 100 6.49 0.25 -13.42
N ILE A 101 7.06 1.09 -14.28
CA ILE A 101 6.38 1.61 -15.47
C ILE A 101 6.07 0.48 -16.46
N GLU A 102 7.05 -0.37 -16.80
CA GLU A 102 6.85 -1.52 -17.69
C GLU A 102 5.82 -2.51 -17.12
N PHE A 103 5.82 -2.71 -15.81
CA PHE A 103 4.79 -3.51 -15.16
C PHE A 103 3.41 -2.88 -15.32
N GLY A 104 3.27 -1.58 -15.06
CA GLY A 104 2.02 -0.85 -15.21
C GLY A 104 1.47 -0.89 -16.64
N GLU A 105 2.32 -0.77 -17.65
CA GLU A 105 1.93 -0.92 -19.06
C GLU A 105 1.33 -2.30 -19.34
N LYS A 106 1.99 -3.36 -18.86
CA LYS A 106 1.49 -4.75 -18.99
C LYS A 106 0.15 -4.97 -18.26
N GLN A 107 -0.10 -4.22 -17.18
CA GLN A 107 -1.35 -4.28 -16.43
C GLN A 107 -2.43 -3.33 -16.96
N GLY A 108 -2.13 -2.52 -17.98
CA GLY A 108 -3.07 -1.59 -18.57
C GLY A 108 -3.37 -0.37 -17.68
N TRP A 109 -2.40 0.10 -16.89
CA TRP A 109 -2.59 1.30 -16.09
C TRP A 109 -2.83 2.52 -16.98
N PRO A 110 -3.74 3.43 -16.57
CA PRO A 110 -4.11 4.58 -17.37
C PRO A 110 -3.08 5.72 -17.25
N PHE A 111 -1.92 5.54 -17.85
CA PHE A 111 -0.90 6.58 -17.88
C PHE A 111 -1.39 7.82 -18.64
N PRO A 112 -1.09 9.04 -18.13
CA PRO A 112 -1.59 10.29 -18.73
C PRO A 112 -0.88 10.66 -20.04
N ARG A 113 0.27 10.07 -20.32
CA ARG A 113 1.14 10.30 -21.48
C ARG A 113 2.07 9.12 -21.71
N ASP A 114 3.05 9.28 -22.59
CA ASP A 114 4.08 8.27 -22.80
C ASP A 114 4.67 7.80 -21.46
N PRO A 115 4.45 6.52 -21.09
CA PRO A 115 4.90 5.99 -19.80
C PRO A 115 6.40 6.12 -19.58
N SER A 116 7.20 6.01 -20.63
CA SER A 116 8.66 6.12 -20.53
C SER A 116 9.12 7.50 -20.03
N SER A 117 8.34 8.55 -20.30
CA SER A 117 8.62 9.92 -19.83
C SER A 117 8.47 10.09 -18.31
N LEU A 118 7.84 9.13 -17.63
CA LEU A 118 7.63 9.16 -16.18
C LEU A 118 8.80 8.59 -15.40
N ILE A 119 9.69 7.82 -16.06
CA ILE A 119 10.83 7.18 -15.40
C ILE A 119 11.74 8.24 -14.77
N GLY A 120 12.09 8.04 -13.50
CA GLY A 120 12.93 8.95 -12.72
C GLY A 120 12.17 10.10 -12.04
N GLN A 121 10.88 10.27 -12.33
CA GLN A 121 10.07 11.29 -11.65
C GLN A 121 9.71 10.87 -10.23
N LYS A 122 9.78 11.82 -9.30
CA LYS A 122 9.40 11.62 -7.90
C LYS A 122 7.90 11.80 -7.73
N TYR A 123 7.31 11.03 -6.82
CA TYR A 123 5.91 11.15 -6.44
C TYR A 123 5.73 11.04 -4.93
N ARG A 124 4.63 11.60 -4.44
CA ARG A 124 4.14 11.45 -3.06
C ARG A 124 2.62 11.32 -3.12
N VAL A 125 2.08 10.22 -2.64
CA VAL A 125 0.65 9.94 -2.69
C VAL A 125 0.15 9.33 -1.40
N ALA A 126 -0.98 9.81 -0.89
CA ALA A 126 -1.66 9.18 0.22
C ALA A 126 -2.30 7.87 -0.23
N ARG A 127 -2.05 6.81 0.51
CA ARG A 127 -2.68 5.50 0.33
C ARG A 127 -3.37 5.08 1.61
N CYS A 128 -4.51 4.45 1.46
CA CYS A 128 -5.24 3.84 2.56
C CYS A 128 -5.54 2.38 2.22
N PHE A 129 -5.25 1.48 3.15
CA PHE A 129 -5.64 0.09 3.08
C PHE A 129 -6.64 -0.23 4.17
N VAL A 130 -7.73 -0.88 3.80
CA VAL A 130 -8.57 -1.65 4.73
C VAL A 130 -8.23 -3.10 4.54
N TYR A 131 -7.91 -3.83 5.61
CA TYR A 131 -7.44 -5.21 5.50
C TYR A 131 -8.06 -6.12 6.57
N HIS A 132 -8.07 -7.41 6.29
CA HIS A 132 -8.54 -8.44 7.20
C HIS A 132 -7.44 -9.49 7.40
N LEU A 133 -7.43 -10.10 8.59
CA LEU A 133 -6.52 -11.17 8.97
C LEU A 133 -7.27 -12.51 9.11
N ASP A 134 -6.66 -13.57 8.61
CA ASP A 134 -7.11 -14.94 8.85
C ASP A 134 -6.90 -15.38 10.33
N ASP A 135 -7.21 -16.63 10.65
CA ASP A 135 -7.05 -17.17 12.00
C ASP A 135 -5.57 -17.31 12.42
N ASP A 136 -4.65 -17.37 11.46
CA ASP A 136 -3.21 -17.43 11.68
C ASP A 136 -2.56 -16.03 11.75
N GLY A 137 -3.36 -14.97 11.67
CA GLY A 137 -2.91 -13.58 11.73
C GLY A 137 -2.26 -13.09 10.44
N ARG A 138 -2.47 -13.77 9.30
CA ARG A 138 -2.01 -13.36 7.97
C ARG A 138 -3.08 -12.59 7.24
N ILE A 139 -2.67 -11.69 6.36
CA ILE A 139 -3.58 -10.87 5.57
C ILE A 139 -4.23 -11.76 4.48
N ASP A 140 -5.55 -11.95 4.55
CA ASP A 140 -6.34 -12.68 3.56
C ASP A 140 -7.16 -11.75 2.65
N LEU A 141 -7.33 -10.48 3.05
CA LEU A 141 -8.01 -9.46 2.25
C LEU A 141 -7.31 -8.11 2.40
N MET A 142 -7.10 -7.43 1.27
CA MET A 142 -6.72 -6.01 1.23
C MET A 142 -7.61 -5.25 0.26
N ARG A 143 -8.05 -4.06 0.67
CA ARG A 143 -8.67 -3.06 -0.21
C ARG A 143 -7.82 -1.80 -0.19
N GLN A 144 -7.27 -1.42 -1.33
CA GLN A 144 -6.45 -0.24 -1.49
C GLN A 144 -7.24 0.91 -2.07
N TYR A 145 -7.14 2.06 -1.42
CA TYR A 145 -7.72 3.33 -1.85
C TYR A 145 -6.60 4.35 -2.05
N LEU A 146 -6.67 5.08 -3.13
CA LEU A 146 -5.79 6.23 -3.41
C LEU A 146 -6.49 7.15 -4.40
N ASP A 147 -6.09 8.41 -4.43
CA ASP A 147 -6.52 9.34 -5.49
C ASP A 147 -5.57 9.20 -6.70
N ALA A 148 -6.00 8.40 -7.67
CA ALA A 148 -5.23 8.18 -8.89
C ALA A 148 -5.02 9.47 -9.69
N GLY A 149 -5.99 10.40 -9.65
CA GLY A 149 -5.88 11.70 -10.30
C GLY A 149 -4.75 12.53 -9.72
N SER A 150 -4.61 12.56 -8.39
CA SER A 150 -3.51 13.28 -7.74
C SER A 150 -2.14 12.65 -8.02
N VAL A 151 -2.07 11.34 -8.21
CA VAL A 151 -0.82 10.68 -8.62
C VAL A 151 -0.37 11.19 -9.97
N TRP A 152 -1.27 11.13 -10.97
CA TRP A 152 -0.93 11.52 -12.34
C TRP A 152 -0.67 13.02 -12.49
N ALA A 153 -1.35 13.86 -11.70
CA ALA A 153 -1.15 15.31 -11.72
C ALA A 153 0.25 15.75 -11.24
N GLN A 154 0.98 14.90 -10.52
CA GLN A 154 2.35 15.19 -10.05
C GLN A 154 3.39 15.03 -11.15
N PHE A 155 3.10 14.25 -12.17
CA PHE A 155 4.03 14.04 -13.29
C PHE A 155 3.86 15.15 -14.33
N LYS A 156 4.88 15.99 -14.45
CA LYS A 156 4.91 17.16 -15.35
C LYS A 156 5.59 16.85 -16.69
#